data_6c928170669c06ccddfa9e8379bfc805
#
_entry.id   6c928170669c06ccddfa9e8379bfc805
#
_cell.length_a   1.000
_cell.length_b   1.000
_cell.length_c   1.000
_cell.angle_alpha   90.00
_cell.angle_beta   90.00
_cell.angle_gamma   90.00
#
_symmetry.space_group_name_H-M   'P 1'
#
loop_
_entity.id
_entity.type
_entity.pdbx_description
1 polymer ?
#
loop_
_entity_poly.entity_id
_entity_poly.type
_entity_poly.pdbx_seq_one_letter_code
_entity_poly.pdbx_strand_id
1 'polypeptide(L)'
;MDFFSPAQLAGYVTFVLGVIAFAQRIDWRLKFLVASECLAYTVHFLLLGNNPAASSALIAAVRMFVSLRTRSPAVAWFFLVINLAFGVALAHSWTAMFAIGAGLAGTVAVFFLNGLGMRGLLLGATLCWLTNNILSGSIGGTLLESSIATVNGVTILRLWRASRRSSTAV
;
A
#
# COMPACT_ATOMS: atom_id res chain seq x y z
N MET A 1 11.96 22.14 4.65
CA MET A 1 11.38 21.25 3.64
C MET A 1 10.94 22.11 2.46
N ASP A 2 11.41 21.79 1.26
CA ASP A 2 10.95 22.47 0.05
C ASP A 2 9.68 21.76 -0.45
N PHE A 3 8.53 22.43 -0.30
CA PHE A 3 7.21 21.90 -0.69
C PHE A 3 7.07 21.67 -2.21
N PHE A 4 7.89 22.32 -3.02
CA PHE A 4 7.87 22.24 -4.47
C PHE A 4 9.06 21.46 -5.05
N SER A 5 9.80 20.74 -4.21
CA SER A 5 10.85 19.85 -4.72
C SER A 5 10.29 18.80 -5.68
N PRO A 6 11.08 18.32 -6.66
CA PRO A 6 10.65 17.26 -7.59
C PRO A 6 10.11 16.03 -6.86
N ALA A 7 10.70 15.69 -5.70
CA ALA A 7 10.23 14.60 -4.87
C ALA A 7 8.81 14.85 -4.34
N GLN A 8 8.53 16.04 -3.78
CA GLN A 8 7.20 16.35 -3.26
C GLN A 8 6.15 16.44 -4.38
N LEU A 9 6.51 16.99 -5.54
CA LEU A 9 5.62 17.01 -6.71
C LEU A 9 5.23 15.59 -7.14
N ALA A 10 6.18 14.65 -7.20
CA ALA A 10 5.89 13.24 -7.47
C ALA A 10 4.96 12.64 -6.38
N GLY A 11 5.17 13.00 -5.11
CA GLY A 11 4.31 12.61 -4.00
C GLY A 11 2.87 13.14 -4.11
N TYR A 12 2.69 14.37 -4.60
CA TYR A 12 1.34 14.93 -4.85
C TYR A 12 0.66 14.23 -6.01
N VAL A 13 1.39 13.86 -7.07
CA VAL A 13 0.85 13.02 -8.15
C VAL A 13 0.38 11.67 -7.60
N THR A 14 1.17 11.04 -6.74
CA THR A 14 0.80 9.80 -6.05
C THR A 14 -0.49 9.96 -5.26
N PHE A 15 -0.62 11.03 -4.47
CA PHE A 15 -1.83 11.33 -3.70
C PHE A 15 -3.06 11.47 -4.60
N VAL A 16 -2.96 12.25 -5.68
CA VAL A 16 -4.07 12.45 -6.63
C VAL A 16 -4.48 11.14 -7.30
N LEU A 17 -3.52 10.35 -7.77
CA LEU A 17 -3.78 9.04 -8.38
C LEU A 17 -4.46 8.09 -7.38
N GLY A 18 -4.01 8.06 -6.13
CA GLY A 18 -4.62 7.25 -5.08
C GLY A 18 -6.06 7.66 -4.80
N VAL A 19 -6.34 8.94 -4.64
CA VAL A 19 -7.71 9.45 -4.45
C VAL A 19 -8.61 9.07 -5.62
N ILE A 20 -8.15 9.25 -6.86
CA ILE A 20 -8.89 8.86 -8.06
C ILE A 20 -9.11 7.34 -8.10
N ALA A 21 -8.11 6.54 -7.72
CA ALA A 21 -8.21 5.08 -7.66
C ALA A 21 -9.33 4.64 -6.71
N PHE A 22 -9.35 5.18 -5.50
CA PHE A 22 -10.37 4.82 -4.49
C PHE A 22 -11.78 5.30 -4.85
N ALA A 23 -11.94 6.28 -5.74
CA ALA A 23 -13.23 6.69 -6.29
C ALA A 23 -13.78 5.72 -7.36
N GLN A 24 -12.97 4.79 -7.86
CA GLN A 24 -13.40 3.85 -8.90
C GLN A 24 -14.30 2.75 -8.34
N ARG A 25 -15.35 2.43 -9.08
CA ARG A 25 -16.26 1.31 -8.79
C ARG A 25 -15.97 0.06 -9.62
N ILE A 26 -15.16 0.19 -10.65
CA ILE A 26 -14.85 -0.88 -11.62
C ILE A 26 -13.47 -1.44 -11.26
N ASP A 27 -13.38 -2.73 -10.92
CA ASP A 27 -12.19 -3.39 -10.41
C ASP A 27 -10.94 -3.22 -11.27
N TRP A 28 -11.04 -3.36 -12.59
CA TRP A 28 -9.87 -3.24 -13.44
C TRP A 28 -9.32 -1.80 -13.49
N ARG A 29 -10.22 -0.78 -13.44
CA ARG A 29 -9.83 0.64 -13.37
C ARG A 29 -9.17 0.96 -12.04
N LEU A 30 -9.76 0.49 -10.94
CA LEU A 30 -9.17 0.59 -9.62
C LEU A 30 -7.75 0.01 -9.61
N LYS A 31 -7.58 -1.23 -10.06
CA LYS A 31 -6.28 -1.91 -10.07
C LYS A 31 -5.27 -1.23 -10.98
N PHE A 32 -5.69 -0.76 -12.16
CA PHE A 32 -4.84 -0.01 -13.07
C PHE A 32 -4.35 1.30 -12.44
N LEU A 33 -5.25 2.05 -11.81
CA LEU A 33 -4.91 3.32 -11.14
C LEU A 33 -4.02 3.10 -9.91
N VAL A 34 -4.28 2.05 -9.11
CA VAL A 34 -3.39 1.70 -7.99
C VAL A 34 -2.01 1.29 -8.50
N ALA A 35 -1.91 0.55 -9.61
CA ALA A 35 -0.62 0.23 -10.19
C ALA A 35 0.12 1.50 -10.68
N SER A 36 -0.60 2.44 -11.29
CA SER A 36 -0.06 3.73 -11.73
C SER A 36 0.38 4.60 -10.55
N GLU A 37 -0.39 4.60 -9.47
CA GLU A 37 -0.07 5.24 -8.20
C GLU A 37 1.21 4.65 -7.61
N CYS A 38 1.34 3.32 -7.55
CA CYS A 38 2.56 2.65 -7.08
C CYS A 38 3.79 2.97 -7.95
N LEU A 39 3.63 3.16 -9.26
CA LEU A 39 4.73 3.63 -10.13
C LEU A 39 5.14 5.07 -9.79
N ALA A 40 4.18 5.97 -9.57
CA ALA A 40 4.46 7.33 -9.12
C ALA A 40 5.15 7.34 -7.74
N TYR A 41 4.72 6.45 -6.82
CA TYR A 41 5.39 6.23 -5.53
C TYR A 41 6.83 5.76 -5.69
N THR A 42 7.10 4.88 -6.65
CA THR A 42 8.46 4.42 -6.95
C THR A 42 9.36 5.62 -7.29
N VAL A 43 8.93 6.47 -8.21
CA VAL A 43 9.67 7.68 -8.60
C VAL A 43 9.84 8.62 -7.40
N HIS A 44 8.78 8.85 -6.65
CA HIS A 44 8.80 9.68 -5.45
C HIS A 44 9.84 9.22 -4.43
N PHE A 45 9.86 7.92 -4.08
CA PHE A 45 10.81 7.39 -3.11
C PHE A 45 12.25 7.33 -3.64
N LEU A 46 12.45 7.13 -4.94
CA LEU A 46 13.79 7.27 -5.55
C LEU A 46 14.32 8.69 -5.39
N LEU A 47 13.49 9.70 -5.65
CA LEU A 47 13.86 11.11 -5.47
C LEU A 47 14.09 11.50 -4.00
N LEU A 48 13.48 10.78 -3.05
CA LEU A 48 13.74 10.94 -1.61
C LEU A 48 14.97 10.14 -1.12
N GLY A 49 15.60 9.33 -1.99
CA GLY A 49 16.72 8.45 -1.61
C GLY A 49 16.30 7.24 -0.77
N ASN A 50 14.98 6.95 -0.68
CA ASN A 50 14.45 5.79 0.05
C ASN A 50 14.31 4.58 -0.88
N ASN A 51 15.43 3.95 -1.22
CA ASN A 51 15.50 2.81 -2.14
C ASN A 51 14.68 1.58 -1.69
N PRO A 52 14.63 1.19 -0.40
CA PRO A 52 13.77 0.10 0.05
C PRO A 52 12.29 0.36 -0.21
N ALA A 53 11.81 1.58 0.05
CA ALA A 53 10.43 1.96 -0.23
C ALA A 53 10.15 2.00 -1.73
N ALA A 54 11.07 2.52 -2.53
CA ALA A 54 10.96 2.53 -3.99
C ALA A 54 10.85 1.11 -4.56
N SER A 55 11.70 0.17 -4.12
CA SER A 55 11.64 -1.22 -4.56
C SER A 55 10.32 -1.89 -4.15
N SER A 56 9.86 -1.68 -2.92
CA SER A 56 8.57 -2.22 -2.45
C SER A 56 7.39 -1.65 -3.23
N ALA A 57 7.39 -0.36 -3.58
CA ALA A 57 6.37 0.26 -4.40
C ALA A 57 6.37 -0.28 -5.83
N LEU A 58 7.53 -0.46 -6.45
CA LEU A 58 7.65 -1.06 -7.79
C LEU A 58 7.13 -2.50 -7.81
N ILE A 59 7.51 -3.30 -6.82
CA ILE A 59 7.02 -4.67 -6.68
C ILE A 59 5.49 -4.68 -6.48
N ALA A 60 4.95 -3.74 -5.70
CA ALA A 60 3.51 -3.59 -5.53
C ALA A 60 2.80 -3.23 -6.84
N ALA A 61 3.37 -2.37 -7.68
CA ALA A 61 2.83 -2.04 -9.01
C ALA A 61 2.74 -3.29 -9.90
N VAL A 62 3.85 -4.03 -10.04
CA VAL A 62 3.89 -5.27 -10.84
C VAL A 62 2.92 -6.32 -10.28
N ARG A 63 2.91 -6.52 -8.97
CA ARG A 63 1.98 -7.40 -8.28
C ARG A 63 0.53 -7.03 -8.58
N MET A 64 0.18 -5.75 -8.59
CA MET A 64 -1.17 -5.30 -8.87
C MET A 64 -1.59 -5.64 -10.31
N PHE A 65 -0.72 -5.44 -11.29
CA PHE A 65 -0.96 -5.87 -12.67
C PHE A 65 -1.12 -7.39 -12.80
N VAL A 66 -0.26 -8.17 -12.14
CA VAL A 66 -0.34 -9.64 -12.17
C VAL A 66 -1.63 -10.12 -11.48
N SER A 67 -2.06 -9.48 -10.39
CA SER A 67 -3.29 -9.83 -9.67
C SER A 67 -4.58 -9.62 -10.49
N LEU A 68 -4.51 -8.89 -11.61
CA LEU A 68 -5.61 -8.81 -12.57
C LEU A 68 -5.88 -10.14 -13.28
N ARG A 69 -4.87 -11.00 -13.39
CA ARG A 69 -4.95 -12.27 -14.15
C ARG A 69 -4.88 -13.51 -13.29
N THR A 70 -4.25 -13.45 -12.11
CA THR A 70 -4.07 -14.63 -11.27
C THR A 70 -4.01 -14.29 -9.78
N ARG A 71 -4.51 -15.23 -8.95
CA ARG A 71 -4.37 -15.21 -7.48
C ARG A 71 -3.65 -16.48 -7.00
N SER A 72 -2.75 -17.04 -7.81
CA SER A 72 -2.01 -18.24 -7.46
C SER A 72 -1.14 -18.02 -6.21
N PRO A 73 -1.15 -18.96 -5.24
CA PRO A 73 -0.25 -18.91 -4.08
C PRO A 73 1.23 -18.89 -4.47
N ALA A 74 1.61 -19.58 -5.55
CA ALA A 74 2.99 -19.58 -6.04
C ALA A 74 3.43 -18.15 -6.45
N VAL A 75 2.54 -17.40 -7.09
CA VAL A 75 2.78 -15.99 -7.45
C VAL A 75 2.88 -15.12 -6.20
N ALA A 76 2.07 -15.38 -5.18
CA ALA A 76 2.17 -14.70 -3.90
C ALA A 76 3.54 -14.92 -3.24
N TRP A 77 3.99 -16.17 -3.16
CA TRP A 77 5.31 -16.50 -2.61
C TRP A 77 6.45 -15.84 -3.37
N PHE A 78 6.36 -15.81 -4.71
CA PHE A 78 7.33 -15.10 -5.54
C PHE A 78 7.43 -13.62 -5.14
N PHE A 79 6.30 -12.91 -4.98
CA PHE A 79 6.30 -11.51 -4.56
C PHE A 79 6.77 -11.31 -3.13
N LEU A 80 6.48 -12.24 -2.21
CA LEU A 80 6.98 -12.19 -0.84
C LEU A 80 8.51 -12.29 -0.81
N VAL A 81 9.06 -13.27 -1.51
CA VAL A 81 10.52 -13.49 -1.56
C VAL A 81 11.24 -12.31 -2.21
N ILE A 82 10.76 -11.83 -3.36
CA ILE A 82 11.35 -10.68 -4.05
C ILE A 82 11.28 -9.42 -3.18
N ASN A 83 10.13 -9.12 -2.56
CA ASN A 83 10.00 -7.94 -1.70
C ASN A 83 10.98 -8.02 -0.51
N LEU A 84 11.08 -9.16 0.13
CA LEU A 84 12.01 -9.36 1.24
C LEU A 84 13.47 -9.23 0.77
N ALA A 85 13.84 -9.89 -0.32
CA ALA A 85 15.20 -9.89 -0.86
C ALA A 85 15.68 -8.48 -1.23
N PHE A 86 14.89 -7.77 -2.06
CA PHE A 86 15.24 -6.39 -2.45
C PHE A 86 15.15 -5.42 -1.28
N GLY A 87 14.14 -5.58 -0.42
CA GLY A 87 13.99 -4.74 0.76
C GLY A 87 15.18 -4.83 1.69
N VAL A 88 15.63 -6.05 2.01
CA VAL A 88 16.80 -6.28 2.88
C VAL A 88 18.10 -5.87 2.20
N ALA A 89 18.29 -6.20 0.91
CA ALA A 89 19.50 -5.84 0.17
C ALA A 89 19.72 -4.33 0.06
N LEU A 90 18.63 -3.54 0.02
CA LEU A 90 18.67 -2.08 -0.09
C LEU A 90 18.51 -1.38 1.28
N ALA A 91 18.29 -2.12 2.36
CA ALA A 91 18.10 -1.55 3.69
C ALA A 91 19.42 -1.01 4.25
N HIS A 92 19.48 0.31 4.47
CA HIS A 92 20.59 0.98 5.12
C HIS A 92 20.28 1.44 6.56
N SER A 93 18.99 1.31 6.97
CA SER A 93 18.53 1.69 8.29
C SER A 93 17.33 0.83 8.73
N TRP A 94 17.03 0.83 10.01
CA TRP A 94 15.88 0.13 10.58
C TRP A 94 14.54 0.62 10.02
N THR A 95 14.48 1.87 9.54
CA THR A 95 13.25 2.46 8.96
C THR A 95 12.79 1.76 7.70
N ALA A 96 13.70 1.09 6.98
CA ALA A 96 13.36 0.26 5.81
C ALA A 96 12.36 -0.87 6.15
N MET A 97 12.33 -1.33 7.41
CA MET A 97 11.43 -2.39 7.85
C MET A 97 9.95 -2.03 7.67
N PHE A 98 9.60 -0.75 7.72
CA PHE A 98 8.22 -0.32 7.49
C PHE A 98 7.78 -0.54 6.03
N ALA A 99 8.61 -0.16 5.07
CA ALA A 99 8.30 -0.39 3.66
C ALA A 99 8.26 -1.89 3.31
N ILE A 100 9.24 -2.66 3.83
CA ILE A 100 9.29 -4.12 3.66
C ILE A 100 8.04 -4.76 4.27
N GLY A 101 7.74 -4.45 5.53
CA GLY A 101 6.58 -4.98 6.26
C GLY A 101 5.26 -4.65 5.57
N ALA A 102 5.10 -3.43 5.07
CA ALA A 102 3.93 -3.01 4.30
C ALA A 102 3.75 -3.84 3.02
N GLY A 103 4.83 -4.05 2.27
CA GLY A 103 4.82 -4.85 1.04
C GLY A 103 4.47 -6.32 1.30
N LEU A 104 5.05 -6.91 2.34
CA LEU A 104 4.75 -8.29 2.77
C LEU A 104 3.30 -8.41 3.23
N ALA A 105 2.85 -7.55 4.15
CA ALA A 105 1.48 -7.55 4.65
C ALA A 105 0.46 -7.35 3.54
N GLY A 106 0.70 -6.41 2.61
CA GLY A 106 -0.15 -6.19 1.44
C GLY A 106 -0.23 -7.42 0.52
N THR A 107 0.88 -8.14 0.33
CA THR A 107 0.89 -9.38 -0.46
C THR A 107 0.06 -10.47 0.21
N VAL A 108 0.29 -10.71 1.50
CA VAL A 108 -0.49 -11.71 2.27
C VAL A 108 -1.97 -11.35 2.26
N ALA A 109 -2.33 -10.10 2.49
CA ALA A 109 -3.71 -9.65 2.49
C ALA A 109 -4.42 -9.93 1.17
N VAL A 110 -3.80 -9.58 0.04
CA VAL A 110 -4.46 -9.66 -1.28
C VAL A 110 -4.57 -11.10 -1.80
N PHE A 111 -3.60 -11.96 -1.49
CA PHE A 111 -3.56 -13.32 -2.06
C PHE A 111 -4.17 -14.37 -1.13
N PHE A 112 -4.06 -14.23 0.18
CA PHE A 112 -4.43 -15.29 1.12
C PHE A 112 -5.64 -14.96 2.02
N LEU A 113 -6.04 -13.68 2.13
CA LEU A 113 -7.10 -13.27 3.04
C LEU A 113 -8.31 -12.70 2.31
N ASN A 114 -9.45 -12.72 3.02
CA ASN A 114 -10.72 -12.12 2.58
C ASN A 114 -11.42 -11.40 3.74
N GLY A 115 -12.42 -10.58 3.40
CA GLY A 115 -13.30 -9.95 4.39
C GLY A 115 -12.58 -9.08 5.42
N LEU A 116 -12.93 -9.24 6.70
CA LEU A 116 -12.37 -8.44 7.80
C LEU A 116 -10.88 -8.72 8.03
N GLY A 117 -10.42 -9.97 7.87
CA GLY A 117 -9.01 -10.33 8.04
C GLY A 117 -8.12 -9.62 7.00
N MET A 118 -8.54 -9.61 5.74
CA MET A 118 -7.86 -8.87 4.67
C MET A 118 -7.78 -7.38 4.98
N ARG A 119 -8.90 -6.77 5.38
CA ARG A 119 -8.96 -5.34 5.69
C ARG A 119 -8.11 -4.96 6.91
N GLY A 120 -8.10 -5.80 7.93
CA GLY A 120 -7.26 -5.60 9.12
C GLY A 120 -5.77 -5.63 8.78
N LEU A 121 -5.33 -6.60 7.98
CA LEU A 121 -3.94 -6.69 7.56
C LEU A 121 -3.56 -5.55 6.59
N LEU A 122 -4.47 -5.14 5.69
CA LEU A 122 -4.26 -3.95 4.85
C LEU A 122 -4.17 -2.67 5.67
N LEU A 123 -4.93 -2.53 6.74
CA LEU A 123 -4.78 -1.39 7.66
C LEU A 123 -3.40 -1.39 8.32
N GLY A 124 -2.92 -2.55 8.75
CA GLY A 124 -1.54 -2.70 9.25
C GLY A 124 -0.49 -2.30 8.21
N ALA A 125 -0.65 -2.73 6.96
CA ALA A 125 0.22 -2.32 5.85
C ALA A 125 0.19 -0.80 5.62
N THR A 126 -1.01 -0.19 5.63
CA THR A 126 -1.18 1.27 5.51
C THR A 126 -0.49 2.01 6.65
N LEU A 127 -0.57 1.53 7.88
CA LEU A 127 0.13 2.15 9.02
C LEU A 127 1.65 2.05 8.87
N CYS A 128 2.17 0.94 8.34
CA CYS A 128 3.58 0.82 8.01
C CYS A 128 3.98 1.82 6.91
N TRP A 129 3.20 1.95 5.83
CA TRP A 129 3.44 2.94 4.79
C TRP A 129 3.36 4.37 5.32
N LEU A 130 2.37 4.68 6.17
CA LEU A 130 2.23 5.98 6.81
C LEU A 130 3.47 6.34 7.62
N THR A 131 3.94 5.40 8.44
CA THR A 131 5.18 5.58 9.23
C THR A 131 6.39 5.81 8.32
N ASN A 132 6.54 5.00 7.26
CA ASN A 132 7.63 5.19 6.29
C ASN A 132 7.57 6.57 5.63
N ASN A 133 6.37 7.05 5.24
CA ASN A 133 6.19 8.36 4.62
C ASN A 133 6.55 9.51 5.57
N ILE A 134 6.12 9.45 6.83
CA ILE A 134 6.46 10.43 7.84
C ILE A 134 7.98 10.49 8.04
N LEU A 135 8.63 9.34 8.21
CA LEU A 135 10.08 9.24 8.42
C LEU A 135 10.88 9.68 7.20
N SER A 136 10.33 9.51 6.00
CA SER A 136 10.96 9.95 4.73
C SER A 136 10.67 11.41 4.37
N GLY A 137 9.84 12.13 5.16
CA GLY A 137 9.43 13.49 4.86
C GLY A 137 8.51 13.63 3.64
N SER A 138 7.78 12.57 3.30
CA SER A 138 6.81 12.55 2.19
C SER A 138 5.49 13.18 2.60
N ILE A 139 5.16 14.36 2.08
CA ILE A 139 3.90 15.05 2.38
C ILE A 139 2.72 14.38 1.69
N GLY A 140 2.81 14.19 0.36
CA GLY A 140 1.75 13.57 -0.44
C GLY A 140 1.43 12.15 0.02
N GLY A 141 2.47 11.34 0.30
CA GLY A 141 2.31 10.00 0.82
C GLY A 141 1.68 9.96 2.21
N THR A 142 2.08 10.86 3.11
CA THR A 142 1.46 10.95 4.45
C THR A 142 -0.02 11.29 4.38
N LEU A 143 -0.41 12.23 3.51
CA LEU A 143 -1.82 12.57 3.28
C LEU A 143 -2.60 11.40 2.70
N LEU A 144 -2.04 10.70 1.72
CA LEU A 144 -2.67 9.53 1.10
C LEU A 144 -2.92 8.42 2.13
N GLU A 145 -1.87 7.98 2.82
CA GLU A 145 -1.99 6.86 3.76
C GLU A 145 -2.88 7.20 4.97
N SER A 146 -2.87 8.45 5.43
CA SER A 146 -3.80 8.91 6.47
C SER A 146 -5.26 8.82 6.02
N SER A 147 -5.53 9.20 4.77
CA SER A 147 -6.87 9.10 4.16
C SER A 147 -7.30 7.64 4.03
N ILE A 148 -6.42 6.77 3.52
CA ILE A 148 -6.69 5.33 3.38
C ILE A 148 -6.92 4.68 4.75
N ALA A 149 -6.08 4.97 5.74
CA ALA A 149 -6.22 4.45 7.10
C ALA A 149 -7.58 4.81 7.71
N THR A 150 -7.98 6.06 7.55
CA THR A 150 -9.28 6.56 8.06
C THR A 150 -10.44 5.85 7.39
N VAL A 151 -10.48 5.79 6.07
CA VAL A 151 -11.56 5.14 5.31
C VAL A 151 -11.63 3.64 5.61
N ASN A 152 -10.48 2.96 5.64
CA ASN A 152 -10.43 1.52 5.92
C ASN A 152 -10.81 1.23 7.38
N GLY A 153 -10.35 2.03 8.34
CA GLY A 153 -10.73 1.93 9.75
C GLY A 153 -12.24 2.08 9.97
N VAL A 154 -12.85 3.11 9.37
CA VAL A 154 -14.32 3.31 9.41
C VAL A 154 -15.05 2.11 8.80
N THR A 155 -14.56 1.58 7.70
CA THR A 155 -15.17 0.43 7.03
C THR A 155 -15.09 -0.83 7.91
N ILE A 156 -13.96 -1.10 8.53
CA ILE A 156 -13.79 -2.22 9.48
C ILE A 156 -14.78 -2.10 10.64
N LEU A 157 -14.89 -0.92 11.25
CA LEU A 157 -15.83 -0.68 12.35
C LEU A 157 -17.29 -0.91 11.95
N ARG A 158 -17.68 -0.47 10.74
CA ARG A 158 -19.04 -0.70 10.21
C ARG A 158 -19.31 -2.18 10.00
N LEU A 159 -18.41 -2.92 9.37
CA LEU A 159 -18.54 -4.35 9.14
C LEU A 159 -18.58 -5.15 10.45
N TRP A 160 -17.72 -4.82 11.39
CA TRP A 160 -17.69 -5.46 12.70
C TRP A 160 -18.99 -5.25 13.49
N ARG A 161 -19.52 -4.02 13.48
CA ARG A 161 -20.83 -3.73 14.11
C ARG A 161 -21.98 -4.47 13.44
N ALA A 162 -21.96 -4.60 12.12
CA ALA A 162 -22.98 -5.35 11.38
C ALA A 162 -22.94 -6.85 11.73
N SER A 163 -21.76 -7.46 11.79
CA SER A 163 -21.60 -8.88 12.14
C SER A 163 -22.08 -9.19 13.57
N ARG A 164 -21.84 -8.29 14.52
CA ARG A 164 -22.35 -8.47 15.90
C ARG A 164 -23.87 -8.40 15.98
N ARG A 165 -24.50 -7.53 15.21
CA ARG A 165 -25.99 -7.43 15.19
C ARG A 165 -26.64 -8.68 14.63
N SER A 166 -26.04 -9.31 13.63
CA SER A 166 -26.55 -10.58 13.06
C SER A 166 -26.41 -11.75 14.05
N SER A 167 -25.37 -11.75 14.89
CA SER A 167 -25.15 -12.80 15.90
C SER A 167 -26.05 -12.68 17.14
N THR A 168 -26.64 -11.52 17.40
CA THR A 168 -27.57 -11.29 18.53
C THR A 168 -29.04 -11.48 18.14
N ALA A 169 -29.33 -11.70 16.86
CA ALA A 169 -30.68 -11.88 16.32
C ALA A 169 -31.07 -13.37 16.09
N VAL A 170 -30.21 -14.30 16.49
CA VAL A 170 -30.40 -15.77 16.54
C VAL A 170 -30.49 -16.23 17.99
#